data_a1d5cefe90fa5e9132b4f6159fe0a1b7
#
_entry.id   a1d5cefe90fa5e9132b4f6159fe0a1b7
#
_cell.length_a   1.000
_cell.length_b   1.000
_cell.length_c   1.000
_cell.angle_alpha   90.00
_cell.angle_beta   90.00
_cell.angle_gamma   90.00
#
_symmetry.space_group_name_H-M   'P 1'
#
loop_
_entity.id
_entity.type
_entity.pdbx_description
1 polymer ?
#
loop_
_entity_poly.entity_id
_entity_poly.type
_entity_poly.pdbx_seq_one_letter_code
_entity_poly.pdbx_strand_id
1 'polypeptide(L)'
;MRTTRPSAQERQASIISAAAALFADRGFNGTTTRQIAKAAGISEALLFKHFPTKRELYAAILAEKVRLSELLAAVQEAADKRDDVRVFTMIASFRIYRGADPSLLRLLLFSALEGHELSDMFFRKRHRMFYEFLAGYIARRTQDNAFRRVDPLLAAQSFIGMIVYHRLLHEIFKVPQHCSPEEAVSGYVDMFLSGLQKKPSGRKRSRRPGTLPVRCAEGER
;
A
#
# COMPACT_ATOMS: atom_id res chain seq x y z
N MET A 1 4.99 -42.70 -11.35
CA MET A 1 5.12 -41.24 -11.58
C MET A 1 6.40 -40.77 -10.89
N ARG A 2 7.41 -40.32 -11.64
CA ARG A 2 8.63 -39.74 -11.07
C ARG A 2 8.28 -38.34 -10.59
N THR A 3 8.16 -38.15 -9.30
CA THR A 3 8.10 -36.79 -8.70
C THR A 3 9.46 -36.14 -8.93
N THR A 4 9.55 -35.25 -9.87
CA THR A 4 10.74 -34.42 -10.09
C THR A 4 11.04 -33.64 -8.81
N ARG A 5 12.27 -33.78 -8.32
CA ARG A 5 12.73 -33.06 -7.12
C ARG A 5 12.64 -31.55 -7.40
N PRO A 6 11.93 -30.75 -6.58
CA PRO A 6 11.76 -29.32 -6.82
C PRO A 6 13.12 -28.62 -6.97
N SER A 7 13.20 -27.68 -7.90
CA SER A 7 14.39 -26.85 -8.11
C SER A 7 14.69 -26.00 -6.86
N ALA A 8 15.90 -25.45 -6.77
CA ALA A 8 16.27 -24.56 -5.66
C ALA A 8 15.34 -23.32 -5.60
N GLN A 9 14.96 -22.80 -6.76
CA GLN A 9 14.05 -21.64 -6.86
C GLN A 9 12.62 -21.97 -6.40
N GLU A 10 12.07 -23.11 -6.85
CA GLU A 10 10.73 -23.56 -6.41
C GLU A 10 10.69 -23.78 -4.90
N ARG A 11 11.78 -24.32 -4.35
CA ARG A 11 11.91 -24.55 -2.91
C ARG A 11 11.98 -23.24 -2.13
N GLN A 12 12.75 -22.28 -2.64
CA GLN A 12 12.85 -20.94 -2.05
C GLN A 12 11.49 -20.23 -2.05
N ALA A 13 10.76 -20.27 -3.16
CA ALA A 13 9.41 -19.72 -3.27
C ALA A 13 8.43 -20.39 -2.28
N SER A 14 8.50 -21.72 -2.12
CA SER A 14 7.68 -22.46 -1.15
C SER A 14 7.97 -22.02 0.29
N ILE A 15 9.26 -21.87 0.64
CA ILE A 15 9.66 -21.37 1.97
C ILE A 15 9.12 -19.95 2.22
N ILE A 16 9.30 -19.05 1.25
CA ILE A 16 8.82 -17.66 1.35
C ILE A 16 7.30 -17.62 1.53
N SER A 17 6.55 -18.41 0.76
CA SER A 17 5.10 -18.48 0.86
C SER A 17 4.63 -18.99 2.23
N ALA A 18 5.20 -20.10 2.72
CA ALA A 18 4.87 -20.66 4.03
C ALA A 18 5.21 -19.68 5.17
N ALA A 19 6.37 -19.04 5.11
CA ALA A 19 6.79 -18.06 6.11
C ALA A 19 5.91 -16.80 6.09
N ALA A 20 5.55 -16.31 4.91
CA ALA A 20 4.68 -15.14 4.77
C ALA A 20 3.31 -15.38 5.41
N ALA A 21 2.70 -16.55 5.21
CA ALA A 21 1.44 -16.92 5.82
C ALA A 21 1.54 -16.97 7.35
N LEU A 22 2.58 -17.61 7.90
CA LEU A 22 2.79 -17.71 9.34
C LEU A 22 3.07 -16.35 10.01
N PHE A 23 3.91 -15.52 9.38
CA PHE A 23 4.17 -14.17 9.90
C PHE A 23 2.94 -13.26 9.82
N ALA A 24 2.10 -13.41 8.81
CA ALA A 24 0.86 -12.66 8.70
C ALA A 24 -0.21 -13.10 9.74
N ASP A 25 -0.13 -14.33 10.22
CA ASP A 25 -1.05 -14.89 11.21
C ASP A 25 -0.61 -14.61 12.65
N ARG A 26 0.69 -14.74 12.95
CA ARG A 26 1.25 -14.79 14.31
C ARG A 26 2.29 -13.73 14.62
N GLY A 27 2.57 -12.83 13.69
CA GLY A 27 3.67 -11.89 13.79
C GLY A 27 5.05 -12.54 13.61
N PHE A 28 6.08 -11.69 13.58
CA PHE A 28 7.45 -12.14 13.48
C PHE A 28 7.89 -12.89 14.72
N ASN A 29 7.61 -12.35 15.91
CA ASN A 29 8.03 -12.93 17.19
C ASN A 29 7.26 -14.22 17.51
N GLY A 30 5.97 -14.29 17.15
CA GLY A 30 5.12 -15.46 17.38
C GLY A 30 5.37 -16.66 16.45
N THR A 31 6.28 -16.53 15.48
CA THR A 31 6.58 -17.58 14.49
C THR A 31 7.99 -18.12 14.68
N THR A 32 8.14 -19.45 14.79
CA THR A 32 9.44 -20.11 14.89
C THR A 32 9.91 -20.67 13.54
N THR A 33 11.24 -20.80 13.36
CA THR A 33 11.85 -21.42 12.17
C THR A 33 11.42 -22.86 11.99
N ARG A 34 11.22 -23.60 13.08
CA ARG A 34 10.69 -24.97 13.07
C ARG A 34 9.28 -25.06 12.51
N GLN A 35 8.40 -24.09 12.85
CA GLN A 35 7.04 -24.03 12.28
C GLN A 35 7.08 -23.72 10.79
N ILE A 36 7.97 -22.81 10.36
CA ILE A 36 8.14 -22.47 8.95
C ILE A 36 8.65 -23.69 8.16
N ALA A 37 9.69 -24.39 8.65
CA ALA A 37 10.23 -25.57 8.02
C ALA A 37 9.16 -26.66 7.86
N LYS A 38 8.38 -26.91 8.92
CA LYS A 38 7.26 -27.85 8.89
C LYS A 38 6.20 -27.46 7.86
N ALA A 39 5.81 -26.19 7.79
CA ALA A 39 4.82 -25.69 6.84
C ALA A 39 5.31 -25.76 5.39
N ALA A 40 6.61 -25.56 5.16
CA ALA A 40 7.25 -25.70 3.84
C ALA A 40 7.58 -27.15 3.45
N GLY A 41 7.32 -28.14 4.33
CA GLY A 41 7.64 -29.55 4.08
C GLY A 41 9.13 -29.86 3.99
N ILE A 42 9.98 -29.14 4.74
CA ILE A 42 11.45 -29.29 4.74
C ILE A 42 12.00 -29.42 6.15
N SER A 43 13.28 -29.82 6.25
CA SER A 43 13.99 -29.77 7.52
C SER A 43 14.42 -28.34 7.88
N GLU A 44 14.55 -28.06 9.17
CA GLU A 44 15.04 -26.76 9.65
C GLU A 44 16.48 -26.48 9.19
N ALA A 45 17.31 -27.51 9.07
CA ALA A 45 18.65 -27.40 8.50
C ALA A 45 18.63 -26.93 7.04
N LEU A 46 17.67 -27.42 6.25
CA LEU A 46 17.50 -27.00 4.87
C LEU A 46 16.96 -25.56 4.78
N LEU A 47 16.08 -25.16 5.70
CA LEU A 47 15.63 -23.78 5.82
C LEU A 47 16.80 -22.83 6.02
N PHE A 48 17.69 -23.12 6.99
CA PHE A 48 18.87 -22.29 7.27
C PHE A 48 19.89 -22.27 6.12
N LYS A 49 19.94 -23.31 5.30
CA LYS A 49 20.74 -23.29 4.07
C LYS A 49 20.25 -22.27 3.05
N HIS A 50 18.94 -22.03 2.98
CA HIS A 50 18.34 -21.05 2.07
C HIS A 50 18.29 -19.65 2.68
N PHE A 51 18.00 -19.57 3.97
CA PHE A 51 17.85 -18.32 4.72
C PHE A 51 18.56 -18.46 6.07
N PRO A 52 19.81 -18.00 6.19
CA PRO A 52 20.62 -18.13 7.40
C PRO A 52 19.95 -17.58 8.66
N THR A 53 19.08 -16.57 8.51
CA THR A 53 18.34 -15.99 9.62
C THR A 53 16.84 -15.80 9.29
N LYS A 54 16.01 -15.83 10.31
CA LYS A 54 14.58 -15.51 10.19
C LYS A 54 14.36 -14.08 9.63
N ARG A 55 15.28 -13.15 9.92
CA ARG A 55 15.31 -11.79 9.40
C ARG A 55 15.56 -11.74 7.89
N GLU A 56 16.50 -12.52 7.38
CA GLU A 56 16.76 -12.61 5.93
C GLU A 56 15.57 -13.21 5.17
N LEU A 57 14.93 -14.22 5.75
CA LEU A 57 13.68 -14.76 5.20
C LEU A 57 12.57 -13.69 5.16
N TYR A 58 12.42 -12.91 6.21
CA TYR A 58 11.46 -11.82 6.23
C TYR A 58 11.78 -10.74 5.17
N ALA A 59 13.05 -10.37 5.03
CA ALA A 59 13.50 -9.43 4.00
C ALA A 59 13.21 -9.97 2.58
N ALA A 60 13.40 -11.27 2.35
CA ALA A 60 13.08 -11.93 1.08
C ALA A 60 11.57 -11.90 0.78
N ILE A 61 10.71 -12.14 1.79
CA ILE A 61 9.25 -12.00 1.66
C ILE A 61 8.87 -10.59 1.21
N LEU A 62 9.43 -9.56 1.85
CA LEU A 62 9.18 -8.18 1.47
C LEU A 62 9.68 -7.88 0.05
N ALA A 63 10.83 -8.43 -0.34
CA ALA A 63 11.39 -8.25 -1.67
C ALA A 63 10.50 -8.84 -2.77
N GLU A 64 9.95 -10.03 -2.53
CA GLU A 64 9.08 -10.73 -3.48
C GLU A 64 7.69 -10.10 -3.57
N LYS A 65 7.08 -9.78 -2.43
CA LYS A 65 5.71 -9.24 -2.39
C LYS A 65 5.61 -7.79 -2.86
N VAL A 66 6.69 -7.02 -2.79
CA VAL A 66 6.70 -5.59 -3.15
C VAL A 66 7.42 -5.38 -4.49
N ARG A 67 6.72 -5.65 -5.59
CA ARG A 67 7.22 -5.37 -6.96
C ARG A 67 7.10 -3.89 -7.32
N LEU A 68 7.71 -3.04 -6.50
CA LEU A 68 7.61 -1.58 -6.63
C LEU A 68 8.34 -1.04 -7.85
N SER A 69 9.44 -1.69 -8.27
CA SER A 69 10.23 -1.26 -9.43
C SER A 69 9.46 -1.34 -10.74
N GLU A 70 8.68 -2.39 -10.95
CA GLU A 70 7.84 -2.55 -12.13
C GLU A 70 6.73 -1.49 -12.18
N LEU A 71 6.11 -1.22 -11.02
CA LEU A 71 5.11 -0.16 -10.91
C LEU A 71 5.71 1.20 -11.20
N LEU A 72 6.85 1.54 -10.60
CA LEU A 72 7.49 2.84 -10.80
C LEU A 72 7.87 3.07 -12.27
N ALA A 73 8.40 2.05 -12.95
CA ALA A 73 8.72 2.15 -14.37
C ALA A 73 7.48 2.44 -15.23
N ALA A 74 6.37 1.72 -14.98
CA ALA A 74 5.13 1.92 -15.71
C ALA A 74 4.47 3.27 -15.41
N VAL A 75 4.51 3.71 -14.15
CA VAL A 75 3.97 5.02 -13.75
C VAL A 75 4.82 6.17 -14.27
N GLN A 76 6.15 5.97 -14.39
CA GLN A 76 7.06 6.98 -14.93
C GLN A 76 6.67 7.39 -16.36
N GLU A 77 6.34 6.43 -17.22
CA GLU A 77 5.89 6.72 -18.59
C GLU A 77 4.63 7.60 -18.61
N ALA A 78 3.66 7.31 -17.74
CA ALA A 78 2.45 8.14 -17.62
C ALA A 78 2.76 9.52 -17.04
N ALA A 79 3.70 9.59 -16.07
CA ALA A 79 4.15 10.83 -15.47
C ALA A 79 4.88 11.75 -16.48
N ASP A 80 5.69 11.19 -17.38
CA ASP A 80 6.38 11.94 -18.43
C ASP A 80 5.40 12.52 -19.46
N LYS A 81 4.31 11.80 -19.71
CA LYS A 81 3.19 12.25 -20.56
C LYS A 81 2.24 13.24 -19.85
N ARG A 82 2.46 13.52 -18.56
CA ARG A 82 1.61 14.38 -17.73
C ARG A 82 0.15 13.91 -17.66
N ASP A 83 -0.07 12.60 -17.78
CA ASP A 83 -1.39 11.97 -17.66
C ASP A 83 -1.71 11.72 -16.19
N ASP A 84 -2.24 12.76 -15.53
CA ASP A 84 -2.53 12.74 -14.11
C ASP A 84 -3.49 11.59 -13.73
N VAL A 85 -4.55 11.40 -14.50
CA VAL A 85 -5.53 10.35 -14.24
C VAL A 85 -4.87 8.97 -14.30
N ARG A 86 -4.07 8.72 -15.33
CA ARG A 86 -3.38 7.44 -15.50
C ARG A 86 -2.36 7.18 -14.39
N VAL A 87 -1.58 8.18 -13.99
CA VAL A 87 -0.60 8.07 -12.89
C VAL A 87 -1.31 7.61 -11.60
N PHE A 88 -2.34 8.33 -11.17
CA PHE A 88 -3.04 8.01 -9.93
C PHE A 88 -3.86 6.72 -10.02
N THR A 89 -4.49 6.44 -11.17
CA THR A 89 -5.20 5.18 -11.41
C THR A 89 -4.28 3.97 -11.34
N MET A 90 -3.10 4.03 -11.96
CA MET A 90 -2.14 2.92 -11.91
C MET A 90 -1.66 2.64 -10.49
N ILE A 91 -1.39 3.68 -9.70
CA ILE A 91 -0.99 3.55 -8.31
C ILE A 91 -2.12 2.94 -7.46
N ALA A 92 -3.35 3.45 -7.60
CA ALA A 92 -4.50 2.96 -6.86
C ALA A 92 -4.82 1.50 -7.23
N SER A 93 -4.86 1.19 -8.54
CA SER A 93 -5.11 -0.15 -9.04
C SER A 93 -4.08 -1.16 -8.56
N PHE A 94 -2.79 -0.82 -8.65
CA PHE A 94 -1.73 -1.69 -8.16
C PHE A 94 -1.91 -2.02 -6.68
N ARG A 95 -2.30 -1.04 -5.88
CA ARG A 95 -2.50 -1.20 -4.44
C ARG A 95 -3.77 -1.97 -4.09
N ILE A 96 -4.87 -1.74 -4.81
CA ILE A 96 -6.18 -2.35 -4.55
C ILE A 96 -6.25 -3.76 -5.14
N TYR A 97 -5.84 -3.96 -6.40
CA TYR A 97 -5.96 -5.26 -7.07
C TYR A 97 -4.83 -6.24 -6.74
N ARG A 98 -3.57 -5.78 -6.81
CA ARG A 98 -2.42 -6.64 -6.50
C ARG A 98 -2.19 -6.82 -5.00
N GLY A 99 -2.87 -6.02 -4.20
CA GLY A 99 -2.95 -6.20 -2.77
C GLY A 99 -3.91 -7.29 -2.32
N ALA A 100 -4.44 -8.12 -3.21
CA ALA A 100 -5.39 -9.19 -2.88
C ALA A 100 -4.87 -10.21 -1.85
N ASP A 101 -3.56 -10.28 -1.65
CA ASP A 101 -2.97 -11.02 -0.54
C ASP A 101 -2.90 -10.13 0.71
N PRO A 102 -3.82 -10.30 1.68
CA PRO A 102 -3.83 -9.51 2.91
C PRO A 102 -2.61 -9.77 3.79
N SER A 103 -1.83 -10.82 3.48
CA SER A 103 -0.67 -11.21 4.29
C SER A 103 0.39 -10.13 4.36
N LEU A 104 0.63 -9.38 3.27
CA LEU A 104 1.60 -8.28 3.29
C LEU A 104 1.17 -7.15 4.22
N LEU A 105 -0.10 -6.75 4.17
CA LEU A 105 -0.62 -5.68 5.03
C LEU A 105 -0.57 -6.10 6.49
N ARG A 106 -1.01 -7.32 6.81
CA ARG A 106 -0.95 -7.89 8.17
C ARG A 106 0.49 -7.95 8.67
N LEU A 107 1.40 -8.44 7.85
CA LEU A 107 2.82 -8.57 8.15
C LEU A 107 3.46 -7.21 8.50
N LEU A 108 3.14 -6.17 7.73
CA LEU A 108 3.63 -4.82 7.99
C LEU A 108 3.02 -4.23 9.27
N LEU A 109 1.74 -4.47 9.53
CA LEU A 109 1.07 -4.01 10.75
C LEU A 109 1.64 -4.70 11.99
N PHE A 110 1.79 -6.03 11.98
CA PHE A 110 2.42 -6.76 13.08
C PHE A 110 3.83 -6.24 13.37
N SER A 111 4.65 -6.10 12.32
CA SER A 111 6.02 -5.59 12.48
C SER A 111 6.06 -4.17 13.07
N ALA A 112 5.12 -3.31 12.67
CA ALA A 112 5.03 -1.94 13.21
C ALA A 112 4.58 -1.93 14.68
N LEU A 113 3.58 -2.75 15.03
CA LEU A 113 3.04 -2.85 16.39
C LEU A 113 4.04 -3.52 17.36
N GLU A 114 4.82 -4.49 16.90
CA GLU A 114 5.89 -5.13 17.67
C GLU A 114 7.12 -4.21 17.85
N GLY A 115 7.13 -3.02 17.25
CA GLY A 115 8.29 -2.11 17.29
C GLY A 115 9.53 -2.70 16.64
N HIS A 116 9.36 -3.63 15.70
CA HIS A 116 10.44 -4.40 15.15
C HIS A 116 11.20 -3.59 14.07
N GLU A 117 12.55 -3.67 14.06
CA GLU A 117 13.39 -3.04 13.03
C GLU A 117 13.03 -3.41 11.59
N LEU A 118 12.26 -4.49 11.40
CA LEU A 118 11.77 -4.95 10.11
C LEU A 118 10.75 -3.99 9.48
N SER A 119 9.95 -3.27 10.30
CA SER A 119 9.10 -2.19 9.81
C SER A 119 9.94 -1.07 9.22
N ASP A 120 11.04 -0.72 9.89
CA ASP A 120 11.99 0.29 9.46
C ASP A 120 12.66 -0.07 8.12
N MET A 121 13.01 -1.35 7.93
CA MET A 121 13.60 -1.83 6.65
C MET A 121 12.66 -1.60 5.47
N PHE A 122 11.35 -1.82 5.67
CA PHE A 122 10.35 -1.55 4.64
C PHE A 122 10.13 -0.05 4.43
N PHE A 123 9.86 0.70 5.53
CA PHE A 123 9.50 2.11 5.46
C PHE A 123 10.66 3.01 5.05
N ARG A 124 11.91 2.76 5.54
CA ARG A 124 13.04 3.63 5.24
C ARG A 124 13.53 3.55 3.79
N LYS A 125 13.53 2.37 3.15
CA LYS A 125 14.08 2.23 1.78
C LYS A 125 13.02 2.26 0.69
N ARG A 126 11.92 1.53 0.84
CA ARG A 126 10.97 1.30 -0.28
C ARG A 126 9.76 2.22 -0.23
N HIS A 127 9.22 2.41 0.96
CA HIS A 127 8.07 3.29 1.15
C HIS A 127 8.45 4.74 0.87
N ARG A 128 9.58 5.20 1.43
CA ARG A 128 10.12 6.54 1.23
C ARG A 128 10.33 6.85 -0.26
N MET A 129 10.99 5.97 -1.01
CA MET A 129 11.23 6.16 -2.44
C MET A 129 9.94 6.37 -3.24
N PHE A 130 8.88 5.63 -2.89
CA PHE A 130 7.59 5.76 -3.56
C PHE A 130 6.89 7.09 -3.24
N TYR A 131 6.93 7.51 -1.98
CA TYR A 131 6.37 8.82 -1.59
C TYR A 131 7.16 9.98 -2.20
N GLU A 132 8.47 9.89 -2.23
CA GLU A 132 9.33 10.90 -2.86
C GLU A 132 9.05 11.00 -4.37
N PHE A 133 8.85 9.88 -5.05
CA PHE A 133 8.45 9.87 -6.46
C PHE A 133 7.11 10.59 -6.67
N LEU A 134 6.08 10.21 -5.91
CA LEU A 134 4.75 10.80 -6.05
C LEU A 134 4.74 12.28 -5.64
N ALA A 135 5.43 12.63 -4.56
CA ALA A 135 5.59 14.03 -4.15
C ALA A 135 6.33 14.86 -5.22
N GLY A 136 7.38 14.32 -5.81
CA GLY A 136 8.09 14.95 -6.93
C GLY A 136 7.19 15.17 -8.15
N TYR A 137 6.34 14.20 -8.46
CA TYR A 137 5.33 14.36 -9.53
C TYR A 137 4.35 15.49 -9.20
N ILE A 138 3.75 15.49 -8.00
CA ILE A 138 2.80 16.52 -7.56
C ILE A 138 3.47 17.92 -7.58
N ALA A 139 4.73 18.02 -7.13
CA ALA A 139 5.48 19.27 -7.17
C ALA A 139 5.65 19.80 -8.60
N ARG A 140 6.05 18.95 -9.55
CA ARG A 140 6.16 19.32 -10.97
C ARG A 140 4.82 19.78 -11.53
N ARG A 141 3.72 19.06 -11.27
CA ARG A 141 2.38 19.45 -11.75
C ARG A 141 1.89 20.76 -11.13
N THR A 142 2.33 21.06 -9.91
CA THR A 142 2.08 22.36 -9.25
C THR A 142 2.87 23.49 -9.94
N GLN A 143 4.13 23.25 -10.32
CA GLN A 143 4.97 24.18 -11.11
C GLN A 143 4.38 24.42 -12.50
N ASP A 144 3.86 23.37 -13.14
CA ASP A 144 3.15 23.44 -14.42
C ASP A 144 1.80 24.20 -14.33
N ASN A 145 1.41 24.65 -13.15
CA ASN A 145 0.11 25.25 -12.87
C ASN A 145 -1.12 24.32 -13.10
N ALA A 146 -0.94 23.03 -13.26
CA ALA A 146 -2.03 22.05 -13.34
C ALA A 146 -2.68 21.81 -11.97
N PHE A 147 -1.85 21.76 -10.92
CA PHE A 147 -2.31 21.60 -9.56
C PHE A 147 -2.21 22.91 -8.77
N ARG A 148 -3.10 23.07 -7.80
CA ARG A 148 -3.02 24.16 -6.82
C ARG A 148 -1.80 23.97 -5.91
N ARG A 149 -1.36 25.03 -5.25
CA ARG A 149 -0.28 24.95 -4.27
C ARG A 149 -0.71 24.09 -3.08
N VAL A 150 0.02 23.01 -2.86
CA VAL A 150 -0.12 22.07 -1.73
C VAL A 150 1.26 21.65 -1.26
N ASP A 151 1.38 21.15 -0.05
CA ASP A 151 2.56 20.38 0.34
C ASP A 151 2.58 19.07 -0.45
N PRO A 152 3.60 18.81 -1.29
CA PRO A 152 3.60 17.65 -2.17
C PRO A 152 3.68 16.32 -1.42
N LEU A 153 4.43 16.30 -0.29
CA LEU A 153 4.58 15.08 0.51
C LEU A 153 3.29 14.76 1.25
N LEU A 154 2.65 15.76 1.85
CA LEU A 154 1.36 15.60 2.51
C LEU A 154 0.28 15.14 1.52
N ALA A 155 0.25 15.69 0.31
CA ALA A 155 -0.67 15.26 -0.73
C ALA A 155 -0.43 13.81 -1.16
N ALA A 156 0.84 13.41 -1.35
CA ALA A 156 1.18 12.01 -1.64
C ALA A 156 0.78 11.06 -0.51
N GLN A 157 1.01 11.45 0.75
CA GLN A 157 0.60 10.69 1.92
C GLN A 157 -0.93 10.57 2.01
N SER A 158 -1.66 11.65 1.73
CA SER A 158 -3.14 11.66 1.74
C SER A 158 -3.70 10.69 0.71
N PHE A 159 -3.19 10.70 -0.53
CA PHE A 159 -3.64 9.78 -1.57
C PHE A 159 -3.40 8.32 -1.18
N ILE A 160 -2.19 7.99 -0.77
CA ILE A 160 -1.86 6.62 -0.35
C ILE A 160 -2.63 6.23 0.91
N GLY A 161 -2.84 7.17 1.84
CA GLY A 161 -3.61 6.95 3.06
C GLY A 161 -5.05 6.52 2.79
N MET A 162 -5.74 7.15 1.83
CA MET A 162 -7.09 6.74 1.43
C MET A 162 -7.12 5.28 0.96
N ILE A 163 -6.17 4.87 0.13
CA ILE A 163 -6.09 3.51 -0.41
C ILE A 163 -5.72 2.50 0.68
N VAL A 164 -4.75 2.84 1.52
CA VAL A 164 -4.34 1.96 2.64
C VAL A 164 -5.48 1.79 3.64
N TYR A 165 -6.20 2.86 3.95
CA TYR A 165 -7.36 2.78 4.85
C TYR A 165 -8.49 1.93 4.26
N HIS A 166 -8.79 2.06 2.97
CA HIS A 166 -9.72 1.18 2.26
C HIS A 166 -9.35 -0.30 2.46
N ARG A 167 -8.08 -0.64 2.25
CA ARG A 167 -7.59 -2.00 2.47
C ARG A 167 -7.70 -2.46 3.92
N LEU A 168 -7.38 -1.58 4.88
CA LEU A 168 -7.56 -1.87 6.31
C LEU A 168 -9.00 -2.22 6.64
N LEU A 169 -9.97 -1.43 6.16
CA LEU A 169 -11.39 -1.69 6.38
C LEU A 169 -11.80 -3.06 5.87
N HIS A 170 -11.43 -3.42 4.65
CA HIS A 170 -11.95 -4.63 4.00
C HIS A 170 -11.10 -5.87 4.29
N GLU A 171 -9.78 -5.74 4.36
CA GLU A 171 -8.89 -6.90 4.54
C GLU A 171 -8.65 -7.25 6.02
N ILE A 172 -8.58 -6.24 6.91
CA ILE A 172 -8.29 -6.44 8.33
C ILE A 172 -9.57 -6.42 9.17
N PHE A 173 -10.35 -5.34 9.06
CA PHE A 173 -11.59 -5.17 9.84
C PHE A 173 -12.79 -5.92 9.26
N LYS A 174 -12.63 -6.52 8.05
CA LYS A 174 -13.68 -7.33 7.39
C LYS A 174 -14.99 -6.59 7.16
N VAL A 175 -14.94 -5.27 7.04
CA VAL A 175 -16.10 -4.47 6.64
C VAL A 175 -16.51 -4.86 5.22
N PRO A 176 -17.78 -5.17 4.96
CA PRO A 176 -18.24 -5.53 3.63
C PRO A 176 -17.96 -4.42 2.60
N GLN A 177 -17.52 -4.78 1.40
CA GLN A 177 -17.38 -3.83 0.30
C GLN A 177 -18.77 -3.47 -0.25
N HIS A 178 -18.99 -2.19 -0.50
CA HIS A 178 -20.24 -1.65 -1.06
C HIS A 178 -20.11 -1.25 -2.53
N CYS A 179 -18.91 -1.33 -3.10
CA CYS A 179 -18.60 -1.03 -4.50
C CYS A 179 -17.54 -2.00 -5.02
N SER A 180 -17.43 -2.09 -6.33
CA SER A 180 -16.37 -2.88 -6.97
C SER A 180 -14.99 -2.24 -6.74
N PRO A 181 -13.91 -3.00 -6.87
CA PRO A 181 -12.55 -2.45 -6.80
C PRO A 181 -12.31 -1.36 -7.85
N GLU A 182 -12.89 -1.48 -9.04
CA GLU A 182 -12.82 -0.49 -10.13
C GLU A 182 -13.48 0.83 -9.74
N GLU A 183 -14.67 0.76 -9.16
CA GLU A 183 -15.41 1.93 -8.67
C GLU A 183 -14.65 2.60 -7.52
N ALA A 184 -14.05 1.82 -6.61
CA ALA A 184 -13.22 2.36 -5.54
C ALA A 184 -12.00 3.10 -6.08
N VAL A 185 -11.27 2.52 -7.06
CA VAL A 185 -10.13 3.17 -7.72
C VAL A 185 -10.56 4.47 -8.37
N SER A 186 -11.61 4.43 -9.21
CA SER A 186 -12.11 5.62 -9.91
C SER A 186 -12.54 6.71 -8.93
N GLY A 187 -13.28 6.35 -7.89
CA GLY A 187 -13.77 7.29 -6.88
C GLY A 187 -12.62 7.97 -6.10
N TYR A 188 -11.61 7.23 -5.66
CA TYR A 188 -10.46 7.81 -4.97
C TYR A 188 -9.64 8.73 -5.87
N VAL A 189 -9.43 8.34 -7.13
CA VAL A 189 -8.69 9.16 -8.10
C VAL A 189 -9.45 10.45 -8.41
N ASP A 190 -10.75 10.37 -8.65
CA ASP A 190 -11.58 11.54 -8.93
C ASP A 190 -11.62 12.52 -7.74
N MET A 191 -11.92 12.03 -6.53
CA MET A 191 -11.93 12.87 -5.33
C MET A 191 -10.57 13.55 -5.10
N PHE A 192 -9.47 12.82 -5.26
CA PHE A 192 -8.14 13.37 -5.04
C PHE A 192 -7.76 14.41 -6.09
N LEU A 193 -7.95 14.10 -7.37
CA LEU A 193 -7.63 15.03 -8.46
C LEU A 193 -8.51 16.26 -8.45
N SER A 194 -9.80 16.10 -8.20
CA SER A 194 -10.73 17.24 -8.03
C SER A 194 -10.31 18.18 -6.88
N GLY A 195 -9.68 17.62 -5.84
CA GLY A 195 -9.11 18.40 -4.73
C GLY A 195 -7.80 19.09 -5.08
N LEU A 196 -7.02 18.56 -6.04
CA LEU A 196 -5.72 19.11 -6.45
C LEU A 196 -5.81 20.09 -7.62
N GLN A 197 -6.71 19.85 -8.57
CA GLN A 197 -6.83 20.67 -9.76
C GLN A 197 -7.18 22.12 -9.41
N LYS A 198 -6.60 23.07 -10.12
CA LYS A 198 -7.02 24.46 -10.03
C LYS A 198 -8.45 24.56 -10.56
N LYS A 199 -9.35 25.07 -9.73
CA LYS A 199 -10.66 25.48 -10.23
C LYS A 199 -10.45 26.58 -11.26
N PRO A 200 -11.08 26.49 -12.45
CA PRO A 200 -11.04 27.59 -13.40
C PRO A 200 -11.46 28.86 -12.66
N SER A 201 -10.69 29.93 -12.85
CA SER A 201 -11.01 31.26 -12.29
C SER A 201 -12.27 31.81 -12.96
N GLY A 202 -13.42 31.32 -12.51
CA GLY A 202 -14.71 31.62 -13.06
C GLY A 202 -15.67 32.17 -12.00
N ARG A 203 -15.97 33.44 -12.10
CA ARG A 203 -17.05 34.23 -11.42
C ARG A 203 -16.92 34.32 -9.90
N LYS A 204 -16.61 35.55 -9.46
CA LYS A 204 -16.87 36.02 -8.11
C LYS A 204 -18.31 35.61 -7.72
N ARG A 205 -18.44 34.58 -6.89
CA ARG A 205 -19.69 34.32 -6.18
C ARG A 205 -19.91 35.52 -5.26
N SER A 206 -20.89 36.36 -5.58
CA SER A 206 -21.38 37.32 -4.64
C SER A 206 -21.74 36.62 -3.33
N ARG A 207 -21.04 36.99 -2.27
CA ARG A 207 -21.38 36.54 -0.91
C ARG A 207 -22.78 37.03 -0.61
N ARG A 208 -23.77 36.15 -0.66
CA ARG A 208 -25.00 36.35 0.09
C ARG A 208 -24.71 35.94 1.53
N PRO A 209 -24.92 36.81 2.51
CA PRO A 209 -24.87 36.44 3.91
C PRO A 209 -26.12 35.60 4.21
N GLY A 210 -25.97 34.30 4.27
CA GLY A 210 -27.01 33.36 4.72
C GLY A 210 -26.65 32.89 6.12
N THR A 211 -27.29 33.48 7.11
CA THR A 211 -27.36 33.02 8.47
C THR A 211 -27.89 31.58 8.54
N LEU A 212 -27.06 30.65 8.99
CA LEU A 212 -27.49 29.32 9.43
C LEU A 212 -27.94 29.44 10.89
N PRO A 213 -29.18 29.13 11.24
CA PRO A 213 -29.53 28.94 12.65
C PRO A 213 -29.07 27.58 13.12
N VAL A 214 -28.09 27.57 14.01
CA VAL A 214 -27.79 26.41 14.85
C VAL A 214 -28.95 26.28 15.84
N ARG A 215 -29.80 25.27 15.63
CA ARG A 215 -30.71 24.81 16.68
C ARG A 215 -30.02 23.65 17.39
N CYS A 216 -29.48 23.95 18.56
CA CYS A 216 -29.29 22.94 19.59
C CYS A 216 -30.68 22.48 20.04
N ALA A 217 -30.98 21.21 19.86
CA ALA A 217 -32.10 20.58 20.54
C ALA A 217 -31.66 20.29 21.96
N GLU A 218 -32.08 21.08 22.90
CA GLU A 218 -32.13 20.75 24.31
C GLU A 218 -33.22 19.69 24.51
N GLY A 219 -32.89 18.74 25.30
CA GLY A 219 -33.66 18.25 26.29
C GLY A 219 -34.59 17.17 26.37
N GLU A 220 -34.57 16.76 27.49
CA GLU A 220 -35.60 16.19 28.37
C GLU A 220 -35.77 14.68 28.38
N ARG A 221 -35.30 14.27 29.52
CA ARG A 221 -35.78 13.30 30.53
C ARG A 221 -35.56 11.85 30.26
#